data_66988ad42926efa16b61f4c557301dd7
#
_entry.id   66988ad42926efa16b61f4c557301dd7
#
_cell.length_a   1.000
_cell.length_b   1.000
_cell.length_c   1.000
_cell.angle_alpha   90.00
_cell.angle_beta   90.00
_cell.angle_gamma   90.00
#
_symmetry.space_group_name_H-M   'P 1'
#
loop_
_entity.id
_entity.type
_entity.pdbx_description
1 polymer ?
#
loop_
_entity_poly.entity_id
_entity_poly.type
_entity_poly.pdbx_seq_one_letter_code
_entity_poly.pdbx_strand_id
1 'polypeptide(L)'
;MKTTLKKPVAIVGYSGHAFVIIDILLSAGRLVTAYCDQEAKEFNPYHLEYLGKESDVINKLKKFDFFACVGHNGIREKIHTNLSQYLGNPINAIHPSAVISSSVKMGDGIMIAANATLNPLVEIGRGVICNTSTSIDHEC
;
A
#
# COMPACT_ATOMS: atom_id res chain seq x y z
N MET A 1 -24.51 -14.15 -8.92
CA MET A 1 -23.55 -13.03 -8.82
C MET A 1 -22.15 -13.60 -8.66
N LYS A 2 -21.27 -13.34 -9.61
CA LYS A 2 -19.88 -13.80 -9.50
C LYS A 2 -19.12 -12.90 -8.55
N THR A 3 -18.65 -13.43 -7.44
CA THR A 3 -17.74 -12.71 -6.54
C THR A 3 -16.35 -12.74 -7.14
N THR A 4 -15.84 -11.60 -7.60
CA THR A 4 -14.46 -11.51 -8.08
C THR A 4 -13.52 -11.55 -6.88
N LEU A 5 -12.73 -12.61 -6.77
CA LEU A 5 -11.70 -12.69 -5.75
C LEU A 5 -10.58 -11.69 -6.08
N LYS A 6 -10.24 -10.84 -5.12
CA LYS A 6 -9.11 -9.94 -5.25
C LYS A 6 -7.82 -10.74 -5.20
N LYS A 7 -6.82 -10.30 -5.95
CA LYS A 7 -5.48 -10.86 -5.88
C LYS A 7 -4.91 -10.72 -4.47
N PRO A 8 -4.06 -11.65 -4.01
CA PRO A 8 -3.28 -11.41 -2.80
C PRO A 8 -2.34 -10.22 -3.02
N VAL A 9 -1.89 -9.63 -1.93
CA VAL A 9 -1.00 -8.47 -1.96
C VAL A 9 0.43 -8.90 -1.69
N ALA A 10 1.35 -8.42 -2.52
CA ALA A 10 2.78 -8.44 -2.25
C ALA A 10 3.23 -7.03 -1.89
N ILE A 11 3.99 -6.91 -0.82
CA ILE A 11 4.57 -5.63 -0.42
C ILE A 11 6.01 -5.54 -0.89
N VAL A 12 6.45 -4.33 -1.21
CA VAL A 12 7.82 -4.05 -1.60
C VAL A 12 8.48 -3.23 -0.49
N GLY A 13 9.47 -3.84 0.16
CA GLY A 13 10.05 -3.36 1.41
C GLY A 13 9.34 -3.97 2.63
N TYR A 14 10.11 -4.60 3.50
CA TYR A 14 9.56 -5.31 4.66
C TYR A 14 10.35 -4.95 5.92
N SER A 15 10.01 -3.79 6.49
CA SER A 15 10.59 -3.28 7.73
C SER A 15 9.50 -2.57 8.54
N GLY A 16 9.85 -1.75 9.53
CA GLY A 16 8.89 -1.17 10.46
C GLY A 16 7.69 -0.49 9.81
N HIS A 17 7.91 0.32 8.78
CA HIS A 17 6.83 0.98 8.05
C HIS A 17 5.89 -0.03 7.37
N ALA A 18 6.44 -1.13 6.87
CA ALA A 18 5.65 -2.18 6.25
C ALA A 18 4.68 -2.84 7.23
N PHE A 19 5.06 -2.97 8.50
CA PHE A 19 4.18 -3.58 9.50
C PHE A 19 2.90 -2.79 9.68
N VAL A 20 2.96 -1.47 9.65
CA VAL A 20 1.78 -0.60 9.71
C VAL A 20 0.89 -0.81 8.49
N ILE A 21 1.48 -0.86 7.31
CA ILE A 21 0.72 -1.05 6.05
C ILE A 21 0.08 -2.43 5.99
N ILE A 22 0.79 -3.47 6.41
CA ILE A 22 0.24 -4.83 6.47
C ILE A 22 -0.97 -4.87 7.41
N ASP A 23 -0.85 -4.26 8.59
CA ASP A 23 -1.95 -4.19 9.54
C ASP A 23 -3.19 -3.49 8.94
N ILE A 24 -2.98 -2.37 8.25
CA ILE A 24 -4.04 -1.65 7.53
C ILE A 24 -4.71 -2.56 6.50
N LEU A 25 -3.93 -3.22 5.66
CA LEU A 25 -4.44 -4.08 4.60
C LEU A 25 -5.21 -5.28 5.16
N LEU A 26 -4.70 -5.92 6.20
CA LEU A 26 -5.39 -7.03 6.87
C LEU A 26 -6.70 -6.54 7.49
N SER A 27 -6.69 -5.40 8.16
CA SER A 27 -7.91 -4.79 8.74
C SER A 27 -8.94 -4.44 7.67
N ALA A 28 -8.50 -4.11 6.48
CA ALA A 28 -9.37 -3.82 5.33
C ALA A 28 -9.80 -5.09 4.55
N GLY A 29 -9.49 -6.28 5.07
CA GLY A 29 -9.89 -7.54 4.46
C GLY A 29 -9.02 -8.00 3.29
N ARG A 30 -7.82 -7.42 3.12
CA ARG A 30 -6.90 -7.84 2.06
C ARG A 30 -5.92 -8.89 2.60
N LEU A 31 -5.65 -9.88 1.79
CA LEU A 31 -4.70 -10.94 2.12
C LEU A 31 -3.30 -10.54 1.65
N VAL A 32 -2.37 -10.40 2.59
CA VAL A 32 -0.95 -10.10 2.31
C VAL A 32 -0.17 -11.39 2.48
N THR A 33 0.50 -11.87 1.42
CA THR A 33 1.13 -13.20 1.43
C THR A 33 2.61 -13.20 1.06
N ALA A 34 3.12 -12.12 0.48
CA ALA A 34 4.47 -12.11 -0.06
C ALA A 34 5.13 -10.74 0.07
N TYR A 35 6.43 -10.72 -0.01
CA TYR A 35 7.19 -9.48 -0.02
C TYR A 35 8.40 -9.55 -0.94
N CYS A 36 8.83 -8.38 -1.38
CA CYS A 36 10.09 -8.14 -2.06
C CYS A 36 10.97 -7.27 -1.17
N ASP A 37 12.26 -7.56 -1.14
CA ASP A 37 13.27 -6.73 -0.49
C ASP A 37 14.65 -7.05 -1.09
N GLN A 38 15.67 -6.33 -0.68
CA GLN A 38 17.03 -6.60 -1.15
C GLN A 38 17.52 -7.98 -0.71
N GLU A 39 17.09 -8.42 0.48
CA GLU A 39 17.43 -9.72 1.05
C GLU A 39 16.21 -10.31 1.76
N ALA A 40 16.19 -11.63 1.92
CA ALA A 40 15.19 -12.29 2.76
C ALA A 40 15.35 -11.86 4.21
N LYS A 41 14.24 -11.60 4.88
CA LYS A 41 14.21 -11.13 6.28
C LYS A 41 14.14 -12.30 7.25
N GLU A 42 15.06 -12.34 8.21
CA GLU A 42 14.98 -13.29 9.33
C GLU A 42 13.78 -13.00 10.23
N PHE A 43 13.59 -11.72 10.56
CA PHE A 43 12.41 -11.27 11.29
C PHE A 43 11.24 -11.09 10.32
N ASN A 44 10.34 -12.06 10.35
CA ASN A 44 9.19 -12.16 9.44
C ASN A 44 7.92 -12.43 10.24
N PRO A 45 7.42 -11.45 11.00
CA PRO A 45 6.30 -11.66 11.93
C PRO A 45 4.97 -12.01 11.25
N TYR A 46 4.79 -11.69 9.98
CA TYR A 46 3.58 -12.01 9.24
C TYR A 46 3.71 -13.27 8.38
N HIS A 47 4.83 -13.97 8.46
CA HIS A 47 5.09 -15.23 7.74
C HIS A 47 4.89 -15.09 6.23
N LEU A 48 5.43 -14.02 5.65
CA LEU A 48 5.30 -13.75 4.23
C LEU A 48 6.36 -14.51 3.42
N GLU A 49 5.99 -14.90 2.21
CA GLU A 49 6.93 -15.52 1.27
C GLU A 49 7.86 -14.46 0.67
N TYR A 50 9.16 -14.72 0.70
CA TYR A 50 10.14 -13.88 0.02
C TYR A 50 10.16 -14.18 -1.47
N LEU A 51 9.89 -13.19 -2.31
CA LEU A 51 9.90 -13.35 -3.76
C LEU A 51 11.24 -12.99 -4.42
N GLY A 52 12.02 -12.15 -3.79
CA GLY A 52 13.25 -11.60 -4.34
C GLY A 52 13.24 -10.08 -4.37
N LYS A 53 14.17 -9.50 -5.11
CA LYS A 53 14.14 -8.05 -5.41
C LYS A 53 13.03 -7.77 -6.42
N GLU A 54 12.29 -6.69 -6.24
CA GLU A 54 11.13 -6.37 -7.09
C GLU A 54 11.49 -6.29 -8.58
N SER A 55 12.66 -5.75 -8.92
CA SER A 55 13.11 -5.64 -10.31
C SER A 55 13.40 -6.99 -10.97
N ASP A 56 13.71 -8.02 -10.17
CA ASP A 56 14.09 -9.35 -10.67
C ASP A 56 12.89 -10.29 -10.78
N VAL A 57 11.74 -9.94 -10.20
CA VAL A 57 10.60 -10.84 -10.05
C VAL A 57 9.29 -10.26 -10.63
N ILE A 58 9.39 -9.43 -11.63
CA ILE A 58 8.23 -8.78 -12.28
C ILE A 58 7.17 -9.83 -12.68
N ASN A 59 7.59 -10.94 -13.28
CA ASN A 59 6.63 -11.97 -13.72
C ASN A 59 5.90 -12.64 -12.54
N LYS A 60 6.58 -12.83 -11.42
CA LYS A 60 5.95 -13.35 -10.20
C LYS A 60 4.93 -12.34 -9.64
N LEU A 61 5.30 -11.06 -9.65
CA LEU A 61 4.46 -9.98 -9.13
C LEU A 61 3.16 -9.78 -9.92
N LYS A 62 3.09 -10.23 -11.16
CA LYS A 62 1.85 -10.14 -11.96
C LYS A 62 0.67 -10.88 -11.34
N LYS A 63 0.91 -11.82 -10.43
CA LYS A 63 -0.12 -12.57 -9.71
C LYS A 63 -0.63 -11.84 -8.47
N PHE A 64 -0.05 -10.70 -8.13
CA PHE A 64 -0.34 -9.95 -6.92
C PHE A 64 -0.80 -8.53 -7.26
N ASP A 65 -1.60 -7.95 -6.36
CA ASP A 65 -1.62 -6.51 -6.21
C ASP A 65 -0.40 -6.10 -5.39
N PHE A 66 0.07 -4.89 -5.52
CA PHE A 66 1.29 -4.48 -4.83
C PHE A 66 1.18 -3.12 -4.15
N PHE A 67 2.01 -2.93 -3.14
CA PHE A 67 2.18 -1.67 -2.44
C PHE A 67 3.65 -1.51 -2.03
N ALA A 68 4.22 -0.32 -2.28
CA ALA A 68 5.59 -0.02 -1.83
C ALA A 68 5.57 0.48 -0.39
N CYS A 69 6.18 -0.30 0.50
CA CYS A 69 6.20 -0.05 1.95
C CYS A 69 7.50 0.62 2.38
N VAL A 70 7.91 1.65 1.67
CA VAL A 70 9.13 2.42 1.95
C VAL A 70 8.74 3.81 2.42
N GLY A 71 9.23 4.21 3.59
CA GLY A 71 8.92 5.53 4.16
C GLY A 71 9.55 6.69 3.40
N HIS A 72 10.70 6.49 2.76
CA HIS A 72 11.36 7.53 1.98
C HIS A 72 10.59 7.85 0.71
N ASN A 73 10.13 9.08 0.56
CA ASN A 73 9.25 9.50 -0.53
C ASN A 73 9.83 9.25 -1.92
N GLY A 74 11.08 9.62 -2.14
CA GLY A 74 11.74 9.47 -3.43
C GLY A 74 11.92 8.02 -3.85
N ILE A 75 12.29 7.15 -2.91
CA ILE A 75 12.46 5.72 -3.16
C ILE A 75 11.09 5.08 -3.44
N ARG A 76 10.07 5.42 -2.65
CA ARG A 76 8.72 4.91 -2.86
C ARG A 76 8.16 5.32 -4.23
N GLU A 77 8.38 6.56 -4.63
CA GLU A 77 7.96 7.05 -5.95
C GLU A 77 8.64 6.28 -7.08
N LYS A 78 9.94 6.04 -6.97
CA LYS A 78 10.67 5.25 -7.97
C LYS A 78 10.13 3.84 -8.10
N ILE A 79 9.86 3.18 -6.98
CA ILE A 79 9.32 1.82 -6.97
C ILE A 79 7.95 1.81 -7.63
N HIS A 80 7.05 2.71 -7.25
CA HIS A 80 5.72 2.81 -7.84
C HIS A 80 5.79 3.07 -9.35
N THR A 81 6.62 4.03 -9.77
CA THR A 81 6.77 4.37 -11.18
C THR A 81 7.32 3.20 -12.00
N ASN A 82 8.38 2.56 -11.51
CA ASN A 82 9.00 1.44 -12.21
C ASN A 82 8.07 0.23 -12.32
N LEU A 83 7.41 -0.15 -11.22
CA LEU A 83 6.53 -1.30 -11.23
C LEU A 83 5.23 -1.05 -12.00
N SER A 84 4.72 0.17 -11.97
CA SER A 84 3.47 0.52 -12.68
C SER A 84 3.58 0.35 -14.20
N GLN A 85 4.78 0.43 -14.76
CA GLN A 85 5.01 0.17 -16.18
C GLN A 85 4.65 -1.27 -16.57
N TYR A 86 4.76 -2.22 -15.63
CA TYR A 86 4.59 -3.64 -15.89
C TYR A 86 3.35 -4.23 -15.21
N LEU A 87 2.94 -3.67 -14.08
CA LEU A 87 1.94 -4.27 -13.19
C LEU A 87 0.64 -3.47 -13.08
N GLY A 88 0.60 -2.27 -13.65
CA GLY A 88 -0.49 -1.34 -13.41
C GLY A 88 -0.29 -0.57 -12.10
N ASN A 89 -1.33 0.08 -11.62
CA ASN A 89 -1.23 0.96 -10.45
C ASN A 89 -1.12 0.17 -9.14
N PRO A 90 -0.36 0.70 -8.15
CA PRO A 90 -0.39 0.14 -6.80
C PRO A 90 -1.78 0.32 -6.19
N ILE A 91 -2.11 -0.53 -5.23
CA ILE A 91 -3.35 -0.39 -4.47
C ILE A 91 -3.23 0.71 -3.42
N ASN A 92 -4.37 1.12 -2.86
CA ASN A 92 -4.41 2.00 -1.70
C ASN A 92 -4.56 1.15 -0.42
N ALA A 93 -3.87 1.56 0.63
CA ALA A 93 -3.98 0.95 1.95
C ALA A 93 -4.75 1.91 2.85
N ILE A 94 -6.03 1.64 3.06
CA ILE A 94 -6.94 2.52 3.81
C ILE A 94 -7.48 1.76 5.01
N HIS A 95 -7.16 2.24 6.22
CA HIS A 95 -7.68 1.62 7.43
C HIS A 95 -9.20 1.82 7.54
N PRO A 96 -9.97 0.78 7.92
CA PRO A 96 -11.44 0.91 8.02
C PRO A 96 -11.92 1.95 9.02
N SER A 97 -11.11 2.33 10.01
CA SER A 97 -11.46 3.38 10.98
C SER A 97 -11.23 4.80 10.46
N ALA A 98 -10.64 4.97 9.29
CA ALA A 98 -10.47 6.29 8.69
C ALA A 98 -11.83 6.86 8.26
N VAL A 99 -12.01 8.16 8.49
CA VAL A 99 -13.23 8.88 8.09
C VAL A 99 -12.90 9.71 6.87
N ILE A 100 -13.43 9.32 5.72
CA ILE A 100 -13.13 9.95 4.44
C ILE A 100 -14.43 10.48 3.83
N SER A 101 -14.49 11.80 3.60
CA SER A 101 -15.64 12.39 2.92
C SER A 101 -15.80 11.81 1.50
N SER A 102 -17.04 11.63 1.06
CA SER A 102 -17.35 11.09 -0.27
C SER A 102 -16.83 11.96 -1.42
N SER A 103 -16.54 13.23 -1.16
CA SER A 103 -16.03 14.18 -2.17
C SER A 103 -14.50 14.19 -2.27
N VAL A 104 -13.79 13.42 -1.46
CA VAL A 104 -12.33 13.33 -1.52
C VAL A 104 -11.89 12.65 -2.81
N LYS A 105 -10.91 13.23 -3.48
CA LYS A 105 -10.26 12.64 -4.66
C LYS A 105 -8.90 12.09 -4.25
N MET A 106 -8.61 10.87 -4.65
CA MET A 106 -7.37 10.18 -4.31
C MET A 106 -6.68 9.62 -5.54
N GLY A 107 -5.35 9.74 -5.58
CA GLY A 107 -4.53 8.98 -6.52
C GLY A 107 -4.33 7.54 -6.05
N ASP A 108 -3.31 6.89 -6.59
CA ASP A 108 -2.98 5.50 -6.28
C ASP A 108 -1.78 5.39 -5.33
N GLY A 109 -1.64 4.25 -4.67
CA GLY A 109 -0.52 3.98 -3.78
C GLY A 109 -0.52 4.82 -2.50
N ILE A 110 -1.69 5.16 -2.01
CA ILE A 110 -1.90 6.01 -0.83
C ILE A 110 -2.06 5.14 0.40
N MET A 111 -1.43 5.55 1.49
CA MET A 111 -1.66 4.99 2.82
C MET A 111 -2.51 5.95 3.64
N ILE A 112 -3.62 5.46 4.16
CA ILE A 112 -4.45 6.18 5.13
C ILE A 112 -4.56 5.31 6.37
N ALA A 113 -3.92 5.76 7.45
CA ALA A 113 -3.82 5.00 8.68
C ALA A 113 -5.05 5.15 9.57
N ALA A 114 -5.07 4.42 10.67
CA ALA A 114 -6.17 4.41 11.62
C ALA A 114 -6.56 5.81 12.10
N ASN A 115 -7.86 6.06 12.21
CA ASN A 115 -8.44 7.31 12.73
C ASN A 115 -8.05 8.57 11.97
N ALA A 116 -7.52 8.46 10.76
CA ALA A 116 -7.31 9.63 9.90
C ALA A 116 -8.64 10.19 9.44
N THR A 117 -8.71 11.51 9.29
CA THR A 117 -9.92 12.21 8.85
C THR A 117 -9.60 13.07 7.63
N LEU A 118 -10.27 12.80 6.53
CA LEU A 118 -10.18 13.59 5.30
C LEU A 118 -11.50 14.29 5.07
N ASN A 119 -11.49 15.61 5.18
CA ASN A 119 -12.69 16.46 5.08
C ASN A 119 -13.13 16.66 3.63
N PRO A 120 -14.32 17.26 3.39
CA PRO A 120 -14.85 17.43 2.03
C PRO A 120 -13.90 18.18 1.08
N LEU A 121 -13.89 17.74 -0.17
CA LEU A 121 -13.14 18.34 -1.27
C LEU A 121 -11.62 18.30 -1.14
N VAL A 122 -11.10 17.45 -0.24
CA VAL A 122 -9.66 17.19 -0.13
C VAL A 122 -9.18 16.45 -1.37
N GLU A 123 -8.01 16.79 -1.87
CA GLU A 123 -7.34 16.08 -2.95
C GLU A 123 -6.02 15.49 -2.44
N ILE A 124 -5.89 14.18 -2.53
CA ILE A 124 -4.69 13.45 -2.11
C ILE A 124 -3.95 12.96 -3.35
N GLY A 125 -2.72 13.40 -3.49
CA GLY A 125 -1.86 13.00 -4.59
C GLY A 125 -1.36 11.56 -4.47
N ARG A 126 -0.78 11.06 -5.54
CA ARG A 126 -0.20 9.71 -5.62
C ARG A 126 0.87 9.52 -4.56
N GLY A 127 0.85 8.36 -3.91
CA GLY A 127 1.88 7.95 -2.96
C GLY A 127 1.90 8.69 -1.63
N VAL A 128 0.87 9.47 -1.31
CA VAL A 128 0.79 10.21 -0.05
C VAL A 128 0.57 9.26 1.12
N ILE A 129 1.20 9.58 2.25
CA ILE A 129 1.01 8.88 3.52
C ILE A 129 0.26 9.79 4.47
N CYS A 130 -0.93 9.37 4.89
CA CYS A 130 -1.69 9.98 5.98
C CYS A 130 -1.52 9.12 7.23
N ASN A 131 -0.66 9.54 8.14
CA ASN A 131 -0.36 8.80 9.35
C ASN A 131 -1.55 8.73 10.32
N THR A 132 -1.41 7.88 11.35
CA THR A 132 -2.44 7.68 12.38
C THR A 132 -2.94 9.01 12.94
N SER A 133 -4.26 9.16 12.98
CA SER A 133 -4.97 10.33 13.51
C SER A 133 -4.70 11.64 12.75
N THR A 134 -4.15 11.60 11.53
CA THR A 134 -4.02 12.77 10.67
C THR A 134 -5.39 13.38 10.38
N SER A 135 -5.48 14.70 10.42
CA SER A 135 -6.67 15.44 10.01
C SER A 135 -6.30 16.40 8.89
N ILE A 136 -7.05 16.33 7.79
CA ILE A 136 -6.87 17.24 6.65
C ILE A 136 -8.16 18.03 6.48
N ASP A 137 -8.02 19.36 6.56
CA ASP A 137 -9.14 20.28 6.43
C ASP A 137 -9.72 20.28 5.03
N HIS A 138 -10.98 20.78 4.92
CA HIS A 138 -11.68 20.84 3.65
C HIS A 138 -10.91 21.65 2.59
N GLU A 139 -11.08 21.27 1.35
CA GLU A 139 -10.50 21.97 0.19
C GLU A 139 -8.95 21.99 0.15
N CYS A 140 -8.28 21.14 0.95
CA CYS A 140 -6.82 20.98 0.86
C CYS A 140 -6.41 20.03 -0.25
#